data_81b0016fa2d779eff741f5d6dd627389
#
_entry.id   81b0016fa2d779eff741f5d6dd627389
#
_cell.length_a   1.000
_cell.length_b   1.000
_cell.length_c   1.000
_cell.angle_alpha   90.00
_cell.angle_beta   90.00
_cell.angle_gamma   90.00
#
_symmetry.space_group_name_H-M   'P 1'
#
loop_
_entity.id
_entity.type
_entity.pdbx_description
1 polymer ?
#
loop_
_entity_poly.entity_id
_entity_poly.type
_entity_poly.pdbx_seq_one_letter_code
_entity_poly.pdbx_strand_id
1 'polypeptide(L)'
;MQKKLLSSIIFIILFLSPAKSEFISGNAIIIDGDTIRINNKKVRLHGIDAPEIKQLCQKVFLSIFFISFEKNYKCGELSKKKLENYIKNNTIRCKIEGIDRYKRILG
;
A
#
# COMPACT_ATOMS: atom_id res chain seq x y z
N MET A 1 -24.31 -33.94 -34.00
CA MET A 1 -22.97 -33.91 -33.42
C MET A 1 -22.29 -32.51 -33.51
N GLN A 2 -22.30 -31.87 -34.67
CA GLN A 2 -21.68 -30.57 -34.86
C GLN A 2 -22.28 -29.44 -33.98
N LYS A 3 -23.59 -29.42 -33.77
CA LYS A 3 -24.28 -28.41 -32.95
C LYS A 3 -23.90 -28.47 -31.46
N LYS A 4 -23.62 -29.65 -30.91
CA LYS A 4 -23.20 -29.84 -29.52
C LYS A 4 -21.73 -29.36 -29.30
N LEU A 5 -20.86 -29.58 -30.29
CA LEU A 5 -19.48 -29.12 -30.26
C LEU A 5 -19.41 -27.59 -30.33
N LEU A 6 -20.16 -26.93 -31.20
CA LEU A 6 -20.24 -25.47 -31.29
C LEU A 6 -20.79 -24.85 -30.00
N SER A 7 -21.81 -25.42 -29.40
CA SER A 7 -22.39 -24.95 -28.12
C SER A 7 -21.38 -25.05 -26.98
N SER A 8 -20.57 -26.13 -26.94
CA SER A 8 -19.52 -26.31 -25.92
C SER A 8 -18.38 -25.32 -26.07
N ILE A 9 -17.98 -25.01 -27.31
CA ILE A 9 -16.94 -24.03 -27.61
C ILE A 9 -17.39 -22.61 -27.23
N ILE A 10 -18.61 -22.24 -27.55
CA ILE A 10 -19.20 -20.94 -27.20
C ILE A 10 -19.27 -20.78 -25.68
N PHE A 11 -19.59 -21.83 -24.94
CA PHE A 11 -19.63 -21.81 -23.48
C PHE A 11 -18.25 -21.61 -22.85
N ILE A 12 -17.20 -22.21 -23.43
CA ILE A 12 -15.80 -22.02 -22.97
C ILE A 12 -15.31 -20.60 -23.23
N ILE A 13 -15.66 -20.00 -24.36
CA ILE A 13 -15.24 -18.62 -24.72
C ILE A 13 -15.86 -17.58 -23.77
N LEU A 14 -17.07 -17.81 -23.26
CA LEU A 14 -17.74 -16.92 -22.31
C LEU A 14 -17.05 -16.86 -20.92
N PHE A 15 -16.26 -17.86 -20.55
CA PHE A 15 -15.49 -17.88 -19.30
C PHE A 15 -14.08 -17.28 -19.43
N LEU A 16 -13.63 -16.93 -20.61
CA LEU A 16 -12.35 -16.29 -20.88
C LEU A 16 -12.47 -14.75 -20.85
N SER A 17 -13.24 -14.20 -19.93
CA SER A 17 -13.23 -12.76 -19.70
C SER A 17 -11.90 -12.37 -19.08
N PRO A 18 -11.10 -11.48 -19.70
CA PRO A 18 -9.87 -11.03 -19.11
C PRO A 18 -10.18 -10.30 -17.79
N ALA A 19 -9.50 -10.69 -16.73
CA ALA A 19 -9.58 -9.98 -15.46
C ALA A 19 -9.10 -8.54 -15.67
N LYS A 20 -10.01 -7.56 -15.50
CA LYS A 20 -9.68 -6.14 -15.66
C LYS A 20 -9.04 -5.64 -14.37
N SER A 21 -7.77 -5.25 -14.44
CA SER A 21 -7.10 -4.59 -13.33
C SER A 21 -7.58 -3.15 -13.21
N GLU A 22 -7.92 -2.73 -11.99
CA GLU A 22 -8.26 -1.35 -11.67
C GLU A 22 -7.07 -0.64 -11.04
N PHE A 23 -6.90 0.64 -11.37
CA PHE A 23 -5.84 1.49 -10.84
C PHE A 23 -6.42 2.81 -10.31
N ILE A 24 -5.78 3.34 -9.28
CA ILE A 24 -5.98 4.71 -8.82
C ILE A 24 -4.70 5.49 -9.05
N SER A 25 -4.80 6.68 -9.62
CA SER A 25 -3.64 7.51 -9.95
C SER A 25 -3.89 8.96 -9.57
N GLY A 26 -2.85 9.64 -9.19
CA GLY A 26 -2.89 11.06 -8.86
C GLY A 26 -1.73 11.49 -7.98
N ASN A 27 -1.76 12.74 -7.56
CA ASN A 27 -0.83 13.24 -6.56
C ASN A 27 -1.21 12.69 -5.19
N ALA A 28 -0.24 12.15 -4.49
CA ALA A 28 -0.45 11.55 -3.19
C ALA A 28 -0.16 12.54 -2.06
N ILE A 29 -1.04 12.56 -1.07
CA ILE A 29 -0.81 13.18 0.23
C ILE A 29 -0.45 12.06 1.20
N ILE A 30 0.70 12.17 1.86
CA ILE A 30 1.16 11.14 2.78
C ILE A 30 0.51 11.33 4.14
N ILE A 31 -0.16 10.29 4.63
CA ILE A 31 -0.78 10.27 5.96
C ILE A 31 0.24 9.77 6.99
N ASP A 32 0.83 8.61 6.72
CA ASP A 32 1.93 8.01 7.47
C ASP A 32 2.80 7.13 6.55
N GLY A 33 3.73 6.35 7.10
CA GLY A 33 4.69 5.59 6.29
C GLY A 33 4.10 4.48 5.42
N ASP A 34 2.84 4.13 5.60
CA ASP A 34 2.17 3.04 4.86
C ASP A 34 0.77 3.40 4.32
N THR A 35 0.33 4.64 4.53
CA THR A 35 -0.98 5.11 4.09
C THR A 35 -0.88 6.45 3.39
N ILE A 36 -1.43 6.52 2.20
CA ILE A 36 -1.48 7.74 1.39
C ILE A 36 -2.93 8.08 1.04
N ARG A 37 -3.14 9.28 0.53
CA ARG A 37 -4.43 9.71 -0.02
C ARG A 37 -4.24 10.15 -1.47
N ILE A 38 -4.99 9.55 -2.37
CA ILE A 38 -5.05 9.91 -3.78
C ILE A 38 -6.51 10.22 -4.12
N ASN A 39 -6.79 11.40 -4.70
CA ASN A 39 -8.14 11.82 -5.09
C ASN A 39 -9.16 11.66 -3.95
N ASN A 40 -8.82 12.10 -2.74
CA ASN A 40 -9.64 11.98 -1.52
C ASN A 40 -9.93 10.54 -1.05
N LYS A 41 -9.31 9.53 -1.63
CA LYS A 41 -9.41 8.13 -1.21
C LYS A 41 -8.15 7.70 -0.48
N LYS A 42 -8.32 7.08 0.69
CA LYS A 42 -7.21 6.51 1.44
C LYS A 42 -6.77 5.20 0.80
N VAL A 43 -5.48 5.08 0.58
CA VAL A 43 -4.83 3.88 0.06
C VAL A 43 -3.85 3.36 1.10
N ARG A 44 -4.08 2.14 1.57
CA ARG A 44 -3.14 1.39 2.41
C ARG A 44 -2.15 0.67 1.49
N LEU A 45 -0.89 1.01 1.59
CA LEU A 45 0.14 0.39 0.77
C LEU A 45 0.30 -1.09 1.14
N HIS A 46 0.01 -1.96 0.20
CA HIS A 46 0.03 -3.40 0.40
C HIS A 46 1.45 -3.92 0.62
N GLY A 47 1.61 -4.84 1.57
CA GLY A 47 2.90 -5.44 1.87
C GLY A 47 3.88 -4.57 2.67
N ILE A 48 3.48 -3.37 3.06
CA ILE A 48 4.25 -2.45 3.89
C ILE A 48 3.55 -2.27 5.23
N ASP A 49 4.32 -2.27 6.30
CA ASP A 49 3.88 -1.88 7.63
C ASP A 49 4.87 -0.87 8.20
N ALA A 50 4.37 0.29 8.58
CA ALA A 50 5.18 1.38 9.09
C ALA A 50 4.67 1.84 10.45
N PRO A 51 5.54 2.46 11.28
CA PRO A 51 5.11 3.07 12.52
C PRO A 51 4.02 4.11 12.31
N GLU A 52 3.00 4.11 13.18
CA GLU A 52 1.96 5.13 13.19
C GLU A 52 2.57 6.54 13.36
N ILE A 53 1.92 7.58 12.83
CA ILE A 53 2.47 8.94 12.80
C ILE A 53 2.93 9.45 14.19
N LYS A 54 2.23 9.09 15.24
CA LYS A 54 2.56 9.50 16.61
C LYS A 54 3.44 8.49 17.36
N GLN A 55 3.81 7.39 16.73
CA GLN A 55 4.58 6.35 17.36
C GLN A 55 6.00 6.80 17.65
N LEU A 56 6.47 6.48 18.84
CA LEU A 56 7.86 6.62 19.28
C LEU A 56 8.54 5.26 19.25
N CYS A 57 9.78 5.23 18.81
CA CYS A 57 10.64 4.04 18.82
C CYS A 57 11.88 4.31 19.66
N GLN A 58 12.52 3.24 20.09
CA GLN A 58 13.75 3.32 20.88
C GLN A 58 14.95 3.01 20.00
N LYS A 59 16.04 3.76 20.22
CA LYS A 59 17.31 3.53 19.56
C LYS A 59 18.41 3.54 20.60
N VAL A 60 19.25 2.51 20.57
CA VAL A 60 20.48 2.49 21.37
C VAL A 60 21.44 3.54 20.81
N PHE A 61 21.83 4.51 21.64
CA PHE A 61 22.77 5.54 21.24
C PHE A 61 24.14 5.37 21.91
N LEU A 62 24.19 4.63 23.01
CA LEU A 62 25.43 4.33 23.73
C LEU A 62 25.31 2.93 24.37
N SER A 63 26.33 2.12 24.19
CA SER A 63 26.47 0.84 24.85
C SER A 63 27.86 0.74 25.47
N ILE A 64 27.92 0.55 26.79
CA ILE A 64 29.18 0.41 27.57
C ILE A 64 29.07 -0.88 28.35
N PHE A 65 29.99 -1.82 28.09
CA PHE A 65 29.97 -3.17 28.69
C PHE A 65 28.63 -3.87 28.46
N PHE A 66 27.88 -4.14 29.54
CA PHE A 66 26.54 -4.77 29.50
C PHE A 66 25.40 -3.77 29.69
N ILE A 67 25.68 -2.46 29.69
CA ILE A 67 24.69 -1.40 29.89
C ILE A 67 24.48 -0.68 28.56
N SER A 68 23.23 -0.64 28.12
CA SER A 68 22.80 0.11 26.92
C SER A 68 21.90 1.26 27.33
N PHE A 69 22.18 2.43 26.77
CA PHE A 69 21.35 3.61 26.91
C PHE A 69 20.52 3.81 25.66
N GLU A 70 19.20 3.87 25.84
CA GLU A 70 18.23 4.02 24.77
C GLU A 70 17.62 5.42 24.76
N LYS A 71 17.36 5.91 23.57
CA LYS A 71 16.69 7.19 23.35
C LYS A 71 15.46 6.99 22.48
N ASN A 72 14.36 7.62 22.88
CA ASN A 72 13.16 7.66 22.06
C ASN A 72 13.35 8.59 20.86
N TYR A 73 12.82 8.19 19.71
CA TYR A 73 12.76 9.03 18.52
C TYR A 73 11.41 8.90 17.83
N LYS A 74 11.03 9.91 17.07
CA LYS A 74 9.75 9.98 16.37
C LYS A 74 9.78 9.16 15.09
N CYS A 75 9.73 7.83 15.22
CA CYS A 75 9.83 6.91 14.07
C CYS A 75 8.62 7.01 13.12
N GLY A 76 7.43 7.32 13.62
CA GLY A 76 6.26 7.54 12.79
C GLY A 76 6.43 8.73 11.85
N GLU A 77 6.86 9.87 12.38
CA GLU A 77 7.16 11.07 11.59
C GLU A 77 8.31 10.84 10.60
N LEU A 78 9.33 10.11 11.02
CA LEU A 78 10.47 9.77 10.17
C LEU A 78 10.06 8.88 8.99
N SER A 79 9.22 7.89 9.23
CA SER A 79 8.68 7.00 8.19
C SER A 79 7.85 7.78 7.18
N LYS A 80 6.97 8.66 7.65
CA LYS A 80 6.20 9.57 6.81
C LYS A 80 7.11 10.41 5.93
N LYS A 81 8.11 11.07 6.51
CA LYS A 81 9.05 11.93 5.80
C LYS A 81 9.85 11.16 4.74
N LYS A 82 10.26 9.94 5.04
CA LYS A 82 10.93 9.07 4.06
C LYS A 82 10.03 8.77 2.87
N LEU A 83 8.77 8.43 3.10
CA LEU A 83 7.82 8.17 2.02
C LEU A 83 7.56 9.44 1.20
N GLU A 84 7.40 10.60 1.84
CA GLU A 84 7.28 11.89 1.15
C GLU A 84 8.47 12.16 0.23
N ASN A 85 9.68 11.88 0.67
CA ASN A 85 10.90 12.07 -0.14
C ASN A 85 10.94 11.12 -1.35
N TYR A 86 10.47 9.88 -1.21
CA TYR A 86 10.39 8.93 -2.32
C TYR A 86 9.37 9.35 -3.38
N ILE A 87 8.24 9.87 -2.96
CA ILE A 87 7.12 10.21 -3.84
C ILE A 87 7.26 11.60 -4.45
N LYS A 88 8.01 12.47 -3.82
CA LYS A 88 8.14 13.90 -4.11
C LYS A 88 7.97 14.26 -5.58
N ASN A 89 6.95 15.09 -5.86
CA ASN A 89 6.63 15.62 -7.19
C ASN A 89 6.26 14.59 -8.27
N ASN A 90 6.04 13.34 -7.88
CA ASN A 90 5.63 12.28 -8.82
C ASN A 90 4.14 11.98 -8.72
N THR A 91 3.53 11.69 -9.85
CA THR A 91 2.20 11.09 -9.90
C THR A 91 2.32 9.64 -9.49
N ILE A 92 1.49 9.21 -8.54
CA ILE A 92 1.47 7.84 -8.04
C ILE A 92 0.35 7.07 -8.71
N ARG A 93 0.64 5.84 -9.11
CA ARG A 93 -0.32 4.89 -9.65
C ARG A 93 -0.30 3.63 -8.81
N CYS A 94 -1.44 3.30 -8.23
CA CYS A 94 -1.61 2.08 -7.43
C CYS A 94 -2.59 1.13 -8.13
N LYS A 95 -2.20 -0.14 -8.21
CA LYS A 95 -3.11 -1.21 -8.61
C LYS A 95 -4.01 -1.53 -7.42
N ILE A 96 -5.32 -1.50 -7.62
CA ILE A 96 -6.27 -1.81 -6.56
C ILE A 96 -6.33 -3.32 -6.37
N GLU A 97 -5.90 -3.79 -5.20
CA GLU A 97 -5.92 -5.21 -4.81
C GLU A 97 -7.18 -5.58 -4.00
N GLY A 98 -7.83 -4.61 -3.41
CA GLY A 98 -9.03 -4.81 -2.61
C GLY A 98 -9.38 -3.61 -1.76
N ILE A 99 -10.29 -3.82 -0.82
CA ILE A 99 -10.73 -2.81 0.16
C ILE A 99 -10.67 -3.46 1.55
N ASP A 100 -10.06 -2.79 2.51
CA ASP A 100 -9.98 -3.29 3.88
C ASP A 100 -11.25 -3.01 4.70
N ARG A 101 -11.30 -3.54 5.92
CA ARG A 101 -12.43 -3.35 6.85
C ARG A 101 -12.67 -1.89 7.24
N TYR A 102 -11.68 -1.02 7.06
CA TYR A 102 -11.78 0.43 7.32
C TYR A 102 -12.12 1.22 6.06
N LYS A 103 -12.55 0.56 4.99
CA LYS A 103 -12.88 1.14 3.68
C LYS A 103 -11.71 1.85 2.99
N ARG A 104 -10.46 1.48 3.33
CA ARG A 104 -9.27 1.94 2.59
C ARG A 104 -9.03 1.03 1.40
N ILE A 105 -8.58 1.61 0.31
CA ILE A 105 -8.11 0.84 -0.85
C ILE A 105 -6.79 0.17 -0.46
N LEU A 106 -6.64 -1.12 -0.78
CA LEU A 106 -5.37 -1.83 -0.72
C LEU A 106 -4.68 -1.70 -2.08
N GLY A 107 -3.51 -1.11 -2.10
CA GLY A 107 -2.80 -0.86 -3.35
C GLY A 107 -1.28 -0.91 -3.26
#